data_5b08a3161345c710b6ec744efc70f476
#
_entry.id   5b08a3161345c710b6ec744efc70f476
#
_cell.length_a   1.000
_cell.length_b   1.000
_cell.length_c   1.000
_cell.angle_alpha   90.00
_cell.angle_beta   90.00
_cell.angle_gamma   90.00
#
_symmetry.space_group_name_H-M   'P 1'
#
loop_
_entity.id
_entity.type
_entity.pdbx_description
1 polymer ?
#
loop_
_entity_poly.entity_id
_entity_poly.type
_entity_poly.pdbx_seq_one_letter_code
_entity_poly.pdbx_strand_id
1 'polypeptide(L)'
;MPTQTDSFEPLVKKSRKRASVRTMGCRLNQSEGVALEGKLREAGYDLVPFGDPADLGVINTCTVTNEADAKSRNTIRRFTRKNPKATTVVVGCYSQISANEVAMVDGVDYVIGNHDKLNFLDYLSEEKPDSPVVVRERIDREDFSIGLVGEAKFEQRANLKIQDGCDFMCSFCIIPFARGRARSREWTDLLADARQMINKGVRELVLTGVNLGTYQSGGRDFLAMIDGLSELEGLDRLRISSIEPTTIPEELFPRMADSKHPLMPYLHVPMQAGCDRTLKRMKRRYDLEEMDAFFKRATANIPNLCIGTDLMVGFPGETEEDFAKTCETFVDGPFSYSHVFTYSEREGTPAAKSSDQVPMEQRRRRSAHLRRLSSSKRMDFHTGHEGREMRVLLENPKDGSYFAYTDNYLKVRVPVSPQGLENRIAQVRIGQAFPEYCLAELFDWESS
;
A
#
# COMPACT_ATOMS: atom_id res chain seq x y z
N MET A 1 40.29 56.87 26.64
CA MET A 1 40.04 55.71 25.72
C MET A 1 38.66 55.13 26.03
N PRO A 2 37.69 55.26 25.20
CA PRO A 2 36.38 54.64 25.44
C PRO A 2 36.39 53.18 24.89
N THR A 3 35.99 52.27 25.72
CA THR A 3 35.77 50.82 25.43
C THR A 3 34.55 50.67 24.53
N GLN A 4 34.76 50.17 23.31
CA GLN A 4 33.67 49.66 22.42
C GLN A 4 33.07 48.41 23.02
N THR A 5 31.82 48.48 23.41
CA THR A 5 30.99 47.30 23.69
C THR A 5 30.41 46.85 22.38
N ASP A 6 30.94 45.72 21.84
CA ASP A 6 30.34 44.98 20.74
C ASP A 6 29.00 44.42 21.19
N SER A 7 27.92 44.97 20.66
CA SER A 7 26.58 44.44 20.81
C SER A 7 26.43 43.22 19.90
N PHE A 8 26.47 42.02 20.50
CA PHE A 8 26.05 40.80 19.84
C PHE A 8 24.53 40.88 19.59
N GLU A 9 24.13 41.21 18.38
CA GLU A 9 22.77 40.94 17.93
C GLU A 9 22.57 39.41 17.83
N PRO A 10 21.59 38.83 18.53
CA PRO A 10 21.29 37.39 18.36
C PRO A 10 20.78 37.17 16.94
N LEU A 11 21.46 36.31 16.19
CA LEU A 11 21.02 35.80 14.90
C LEU A 11 19.60 35.21 15.11
N VAL A 12 18.57 35.96 14.74
CA VAL A 12 17.21 35.48 14.68
C VAL A 12 17.20 34.33 13.64
N LYS A 13 17.26 33.09 14.10
CA LYS A 13 17.04 31.91 13.24
C LYS A 13 15.69 32.08 12.59
N LYS A 14 15.66 32.37 11.27
CA LYS A 14 14.43 32.34 10.48
C LYS A 14 13.75 31.00 10.79
N SER A 15 12.54 31.03 11.34
CA SER A 15 11.79 29.80 11.63
C SER A 15 11.62 29.03 10.31
N ARG A 16 11.97 27.74 10.34
CA ARG A 16 11.78 26.88 9.15
C ARG A 16 10.31 26.87 8.78
N LYS A 17 10.03 26.89 7.48
CA LYS A 17 8.66 26.71 6.97
C LYS A 17 8.14 25.32 7.38
N ARG A 18 6.87 25.25 7.76
CA ARG A 18 6.23 24.00 8.18
C ARG A 18 5.47 23.37 7.02
N ALA A 19 5.62 22.08 6.85
CA ALA A 19 4.88 21.33 5.86
C ALA A 19 4.12 20.15 6.48
N SER A 20 2.99 19.79 5.89
CA SER A 20 2.27 18.58 6.27
C SER A 20 1.96 17.74 5.04
N VAL A 21 2.05 16.41 5.18
CA VAL A 21 1.72 15.46 4.13
C VAL A 21 0.53 14.62 4.56
N ARG A 22 -0.42 14.42 3.66
CA ARG A 22 -1.52 13.46 3.85
C ARG A 22 -1.57 12.51 2.69
N THR A 23 -1.26 11.27 2.94
CA THR A 23 -1.36 10.19 1.95
C THR A 23 -2.65 9.40 2.15
N MET A 24 -3.31 9.10 1.04
CA MET A 24 -4.56 8.34 0.98
C MET A 24 -4.37 7.15 0.03
N GLY A 25 -5.18 6.11 0.23
CA GLY A 25 -5.24 4.95 -0.67
C GLY A 25 -4.31 3.80 -0.29
N CYS A 26 -3.69 3.19 -1.31
CA CYS A 26 -2.98 1.92 -1.21
C CYS A 26 -1.56 2.04 -0.64
N ARG A 27 -0.90 0.88 -0.40
CA ARG A 27 0.50 0.81 0.06
C ARG A 27 1.47 1.51 -0.89
N LEU A 28 1.18 1.47 -2.20
CA LEU A 28 1.97 2.18 -3.20
C LEU A 28 1.94 3.70 -2.97
N ASN A 29 0.76 4.28 -2.73
CA ASN A 29 0.68 5.69 -2.33
C ASN A 29 1.39 5.96 -0.99
N GLN A 30 1.32 5.02 -0.04
CA GLN A 30 2.00 5.16 1.26
C GLN A 30 3.52 5.24 1.09
N SER A 31 4.13 4.35 0.27
CA SER A 31 5.57 4.43 0.00
C SER A 31 5.96 5.75 -0.66
N GLU A 32 5.14 6.24 -1.60
CA GLU A 32 5.36 7.54 -2.24
C GLU A 32 5.17 8.72 -1.26
N GLY A 33 4.26 8.57 -0.29
CA GLY A 33 4.07 9.55 0.79
C GLY A 33 5.33 9.72 1.65
N VAL A 34 5.99 8.61 1.99
CA VAL A 34 7.28 8.64 2.71
C VAL A 34 8.35 9.35 1.88
N ALA A 35 8.40 9.13 0.57
CA ALA A 35 9.32 9.83 -0.33
C ALA A 35 9.03 11.34 -0.39
N LEU A 36 7.76 11.74 -0.46
CA LEU A 36 7.35 13.16 -0.42
C LEU A 36 7.78 13.83 0.89
N GLU A 37 7.61 13.15 2.04
CA GLU A 37 8.08 13.63 3.33
C GLU A 37 9.59 13.79 3.38
N GLY A 38 10.35 12.83 2.84
CA GLY A 38 11.81 12.89 2.74
C GLY A 38 12.27 14.13 1.97
N LYS A 39 11.72 14.35 0.78
CA LYS A 39 12.02 15.52 -0.06
C LYS A 39 11.71 16.86 0.63
N LEU A 40 10.62 16.93 1.39
CA LEU A 40 10.31 18.14 2.17
C LEU A 40 11.34 18.40 3.27
N ARG A 41 11.81 17.37 3.99
CA ARG A 41 12.86 17.53 5.00
C ARG A 41 14.18 17.98 4.36
N GLU A 42 14.56 17.40 3.23
CA GLU A 42 15.74 17.79 2.46
C GLU A 42 15.66 19.25 1.98
N ALA A 43 14.47 19.71 1.61
CA ALA A 43 14.20 21.10 1.26
C ALA A 43 14.10 22.04 2.46
N GLY A 44 14.34 21.54 3.68
CA GLY A 44 14.43 22.35 4.91
C GLY A 44 13.08 22.64 5.58
N TYR A 45 12.01 21.92 5.24
CA TYR A 45 10.72 22.03 5.92
C TYR A 45 10.70 21.22 7.23
N ASP A 46 10.09 21.79 8.27
CA ASP A 46 9.71 21.05 9.47
C ASP A 46 8.35 20.37 9.23
N LEU A 47 8.32 19.03 9.29
CA LEU A 47 7.07 18.28 9.12
C LEU A 47 6.22 18.32 10.36
N VAL A 48 4.96 18.70 10.19
CA VAL A 48 3.93 18.76 11.24
C VAL A 48 2.79 17.78 10.94
N PRO A 49 2.07 17.27 11.97
CA PRO A 49 0.90 16.42 11.78
C PRO A 49 -0.14 17.09 10.87
N PHE A 50 -0.81 16.25 10.03
CA PHE A 50 -1.85 16.77 9.14
C PHE A 50 -3.02 17.35 9.95
N GLY A 51 -3.27 18.62 9.73
CA GLY A 51 -4.28 19.37 10.45
C GLY A 51 -3.73 20.36 11.46
N ASP A 52 -2.43 20.36 11.72
CA ASP A 52 -1.75 21.45 12.44
C ASP A 52 -1.46 22.63 11.50
N PRO A 53 -1.22 23.83 12.03
CA PRO A 53 -0.82 24.98 11.21
C PRO A 53 0.43 24.67 10.38
N ALA A 54 0.34 24.86 9.08
CA ALA A 54 1.43 24.60 8.13
C ALA A 54 1.50 25.71 7.07
N ASP A 55 2.66 25.89 6.46
CA ASP A 55 2.89 26.82 5.36
C ASP A 55 2.69 26.13 4.00
N LEU A 56 2.85 24.80 3.97
CA LEU A 56 2.68 23.94 2.81
C LEU A 56 1.91 22.66 3.17
N GLY A 57 0.91 22.31 2.37
CA GLY A 57 0.21 21.03 2.48
C GLY A 57 0.32 20.22 1.21
N VAL A 58 0.77 18.97 1.31
CA VAL A 58 0.81 18.01 0.20
C VAL A 58 -0.20 16.90 0.44
N ILE A 59 -1.19 16.78 -0.43
CA ILE A 59 -2.24 15.76 -0.34
C ILE A 59 -2.05 14.75 -1.48
N ASN A 60 -1.52 13.56 -1.13
CA ASN A 60 -1.35 12.45 -2.08
C ASN A 60 -2.63 11.63 -2.15
N THR A 61 -3.33 11.71 -3.26
CA THR A 61 -4.72 11.28 -3.46
C THR A 61 -4.85 9.91 -4.11
N CYS A 62 -6.00 9.28 -3.89
CA CYS A 62 -6.43 8.03 -4.49
C CYS A 62 -7.70 8.25 -5.33
N THR A 63 -7.91 7.42 -6.38
CA THR A 63 -9.07 7.50 -7.28
C THR A 63 -9.63 6.14 -7.71
N VAL A 64 -9.36 5.07 -6.92
CA VAL A 64 -9.82 3.72 -7.31
C VAL A 64 -11.34 3.55 -7.21
N THR A 65 -12.02 4.39 -6.44
CA THR A 65 -13.49 4.42 -6.31
C THR A 65 -14.00 5.86 -6.21
N ASN A 66 -15.30 6.07 -6.52
CA ASN A 66 -15.97 7.37 -6.33
C ASN A 66 -15.95 7.83 -4.87
N GLU A 67 -15.99 6.88 -3.91
CA GLU A 67 -15.86 7.18 -2.49
C GLU A 67 -14.44 7.70 -2.16
N ALA A 68 -13.41 7.12 -2.79
CA ALA A 68 -12.03 7.61 -2.62
C ALA A 68 -11.87 9.04 -3.16
N ASP A 69 -12.50 9.38 -4.28
CA ASP A 69 -12.51 10.75 -4.83
C ASP A 69 -13.22 11.72 -3.87
N ALA A 70 -14.40 11.34 -3.36
CA ALA A 70 -15.14 12.15 -2.38
C ALA A 70 -14.33 12.38 -1.10
N LYS A 71 -13.66 11.34 -0.60
CA LYS A 71 -12.78 11.43 0.56
C LYS A 71 -11.56 12.32 0.28
N SER A 72 -11.00 12.25 -0.94
CA SER A 72 -9.90 13.13 -1.36
C SER A 72 -10.36 14.59 -1.35
N ARG A 73 -11.48 14.94 -1.98
CA ARG A 73 -12.04 16.30 -1.97
C ARG A 73 -12.32 16.82 -0.55
N ASN A 74 -12.89 15.98 0.30
CA ASN A 74 -13.16 16.36 1.70
C ASN A 74 -11.86 16.61 2.49
N THR A 75 -10.83 15.82 2.23
CA THR A 75 -9.51 15.99 2.88
C THR A 75 -8.86 17.29 2.43
N ILE A 76 -8.90 17.61 1.14
CA ILE A 76 -8.39 18.88 0.58
C ILE A 76 -9.12 20.06 1.23
N ARG A 77 -10.47 20.09 1.20
CA ARG A 77 -11.27 21.17 1.79
C ARG A 77 -11.02 21.35 3.28
N ARG A 78 -10.78 20.25 4.02
CA ARG A 78 -10.45 20.34 5.44
C ARG A 78 -9.11 21.01 5.66
N PHE A 79 -8.12 20.71 4.84
CA PHE A 79 -6.81 21.35 4.92
C PHE A 79 -6.86 22.82 4.57
N THR A 80 -7.45 23.19 3.42
CA THR A 80 -7.51 24.57 2.93
C THR A 80 -8.29 25.50 3.89
N ARG A 81 -9.38 25.02 4.48
CA ARG A 81 -10.13 25.80 5.49
C ARG A 81 -9.31 26.04 6.77
N LYS A 82 -8.51 25.05 7.19
CA LYS A 82 -7.73 25.17 8.43
C LYS A 82 -6.44 25.98 8.20
N ASN A 83 -5.91 25.97 6.99
CA ASN A 83 -4.66 26.61 6.60
C ASN A 83 -4.87 27.54 5.36
N PRO A 84 -5.67 28.61 5.45
CA PRO A 84 -6.05 29.40 4.26
C PRO A 84 -4.86 30.15 3.62
N LYS A 85 -3.79 30.33 4.39
CA LYS A 85 -2.56 30.98 3.87
C LYS A 85 -1.52 29.98 3.34
N ALA A 86 -1.68 28.69 3.64
CA ALA A 86 -0.74 27.65 3.21
C ALA A 86 -0.83 27.43 1.69
N THR A 87 0.29 27.12 1.07
CA THR A 87 0.31 26.58 -0.28
C THR A 87 -0.25 25.16 -0.27
N THR A 88 -1.23 24.86 -1.10
CA THR A 88 -1.89 23.56 -1.17
C THR A 88 -1.54 22.85 -2.48
N VAL A 89 -0.82 21.74 -2.36
CA VAL A 89 -0.41 20.88 -3.47
C VAL A 89 -1.17 19.57 -3.42
N VAL A 90 -1.89 19.24 -4.48
CA VAL A 90 -2.62 17.97 -4.59
C VAL A 90 -1.93 17.10 -5.64
N VAL A 91 -1.47 15.93 -5.22
CA VAL A 91 -0.75 14.99 -6.09
C VAL A 91 -1.46 13.63 -6.14
N GLY A 92 -1.00 12.72 -6.99
CA GLY A 92 -1.42 11.33 -6.99
C GLY A 92 -2.47 10.97 -8.05
N CYS A 93 -3.15 9.82 -7.83
CA CYS A 93 -4.02 9.22 -8.85
C CYS A 93 -5.23 10.09 -9.21
N TYR A 94 -5.84 10.79 -8.24
CA TYR A 94 -6.97 11.67 -8.52
C TYR A 94 -6.54 12.90 -9.31
N SER A 95 -5.40 13.49 -8.97
CA SER A 95 -4.79 14.58 -9.76
C SER A 95 -4.47 14.17 -11.19
N GLN A 96 -4.08 12.89 -11.41
CA GLN A 96 -3.81 12.38 -12.76
C GLN A 96 -5.09 12.20 -13.58
N ILE A 97 -6.18 11.71 -12.97
CA ILE A 97 -7.43 11.39 -13.71
C ILE A 97 -8.33 12.62 -13.86
N SER A 98 -8.57 13.34 -12.77
CA SER A 98 -9.57 14.42 -12.70
C SER A 98 -8.93 15.75 -12.28
N ALA A 99 -7.81 16.12 -12.93
CA ALA A 99 -7.06 17.32 -12.58
C ALA A 99 -7.93 18.59 -12.52
N ASN A 100 -8.84 18.76 -13.47
CA ASN A 100 -9.74 19.92 -13.52
C ASN A 100 -10.72 19.96 -12.33
N GLU A 101 -11.27 18.81 -11.93
CA GLU A 101 -12.14 18.74 -10.74
C GLU A 101 -11.37 19.09 -9.46
N VAL A 102 -10.12 18.64 -9.36
CA VAL A 102 -9.24 18.95 -8.23
C VAL A 102 -8.90 20.44 -8.20
N ALA A 103 -8.59 21.03 -9.34
CA ALA A 103 -8.30 22.46 -9.47
C ALA A 103 -9.50 23.36 -9.11
N MET A 104 -10.73 22.86 -9.28
CA MET A 104 -11.95 23.60 -8.87
C MET A 104 -12.23 23.53 -7.35
N VAL A 105 -11.43 22.81 -6.59
CA VAL A 105 -11.60 22.78 -5.12
C VAL A 105 -10.96 24.04 -4.51
N ASP A 106 -11.75 24.82 -3.78
CA ASP A 106 -11.30 26.09 -3.20
C ASP A 106 -10.02 25.94 -2.37
N GLY A 107 -9.05 26.81 -2.65
CA GLY A 107 -7.77 26.88 -1.94
C GLY A 107 -6.74 25.87 -2.41
N VAL A 108 -6.96 25.16 -3.52
CA VAL A 108 -5.93 24.39 -4.22
C VAL A 108 -5.07 25.33 -5.06
N ASP A 109 -3.76 25.26 -4.90
CA ASP A 109 -2.81 26.08 -5.64
C ASP A 109 -2.10 25.28 -6.76
N TYR A 110 -1.81 24.01 -6.51
CA TYR A 110 -1.13 23.13 -7.46
C TYR A 110 -1.81 21.76 -7.56
N VAL A 111 -1.98 21.27 -8.79
CA VAL A 111 -2.47 19.93 -9.11
C VAL A 111 -1.43 19.22 -9.95
N ILE A 112 -0.77 18.21 -9.38
CA ILE A 112 0.35 17.55 -10.05
C ILE A 112 0.05 16.05 -10.21
N GLY A 113 0.17 15.56 -11.43
CA GLY A 113 -0.07 14.18 -11.81
C GLY A 113 0.97 13.20 -11.24
N ASN A 114 0.77 11.91 -11.51
CA ASN A 114 1.63 10.85 -10.99
C ASN A 114 3.04 10.85 -11.60
N HIS A 115 3.23 11.43 -12.79
CA HIS A 115 4.54 11.51 -13.43
C HIS A 115 5.49 12.37 -12.58
N ASP A 116 5.05 13.57 -12.22
CA ASP A 116 5.88 14.61 -11.64
C ASP A 116 5.74 14.75 -10.12
N LYS A 117 4.88 13.95 -9.49
CA LYS A 117 4.54 14.13 -8.07
C LYS A 117 5.73 14.11 -7.11
N LEU A 118 6.79 13.39 -7.42
CA LEU A 118 7.99 13.36 -6.58
C LEU A 118 8.91 14.56 -6.83
N ASN A 119 8.70 15.28 -7.92
CA ASN A 119 9.42 16.52 -8.25
C ASN A 119 8.55 17.76 -8.03
N PHE A 120 7.49 17.64 -7.23
CA PHE A 120 6.49 18.69 -7.03
C PHE A 120 7.10 20.02 -6.58
N LEU A 121 8.21 20.00 -5.86
CA LEU A 121 8.90 21.20 -5.38
C LEU A 121 9.42 22.08 -6.50
N ASP A 122 9.77 21.50 -7.66
CA ASP A 122 10.28 22.23 -8.83
C ASP A 122 9.23 23.13 -9.49
N TYR A 123 7.96 22.90 -9.18
CA TYR A 123 6.83 23.67 -9.71
C TYR A 123 6.36 24.79 -8.77
N LEU A 124 6.85 24.82 -7.52
CA LEU A 124 6.39 25.78 -6.53
C LEU A 124 7.07 27.13 -6.72
N SER A 125 6.28 28.21 -6.73
CA SER A 125 6.77 29.58 -6.65
C SER A 125 6.80 30.07 -5.20
N GLU A 126 7.56 31.15 -4.94
CA GLU A 126 7.60 31.79 -3.62
C GLU A 126 6.25 32.37 -3.21
N GLU A 127 5.54 32.92 -4.17
CA GLU A 127 4.18 33.46 -4.00
C GLU A 127 3.14 32.47 -4.51
N LYS A 128 1.96 32.51 -3.90
CA LYS A 128 0.82 31.71 -4.38
C LYS A 128 0.41 32.16 -5.77
N PRO A 129 0.10 31.21 -6.69
CA PRO A 129 -0.42 31.57 -8.00
C PRO A 129 -1.85 32.13 -7.87
N ASP A 130 -2.20 33.07 -8.76
CA ASP A 130 -3.56 33.65 -8.83
C ASP A 130 -4.63 32.64 -9.23
N SER A 131 -4.22 31.56 -9.89
CA SER A 131 -5.08 30.44 -10.29
C SER A 131 -4.35 29.13 -10.16
N PRO A 132 -5.06 27.99 -9.95
CA PRO A 132 -4.43 26.70 -9.80
C PRO A 132 -3.53 26.31 -10.98
N VAL A 133 -2.29 25.95 -10.68
CA VAL A 133 -1.34 25.43 -11.67
C VAL A 133 -1.55 23.92 -11.82
N VAL A 134 -1.84 23.47 -13.04
CA VAL A 134 -2.08 22.06 -13.35
C VAL A 134 -0.92 21.49 -14.16
N VAL A 135 -0.20 20.54 -13.57
CA VAL A 135 0.87 19.77 -14.20
C VAL A 135 0.40 18.34 -14.37
N ARG A 136 0.07 17.95 -15.59
CA ARG A 136 -0.45 16.62 -15.91
C ARG A 136 0.16 16.12 -17.20
N GLU A 137 1.29 15.48 -17.07
CA GLU A 137 1.96 14.86 -18.21
C GLU A 137 1.52 13.43 -18.45
N ARG A 138 1.78 12.93 -19.65
CA ARG A 138 1.60 11.53 -19.99
C ARG A 138 2.69 10.72 -19.32
N ILE A 139 2.30 9.68 -18.60
CA ILE A 139 3.25 8.75 -17.99
C ILE A 139 3.88 7.91 -19.12
N ASP A 140 5.20 7.95 -19.21
CA ASP A 140 5.99 7.17 -20.16
C ASP A 140 5.99 5.66 -19.83
N ARG A 141 6.79 4.87 -20.54
CA ARG A 141 6.95 3.42 -20.33
C ARG A 141 8.33 3.03 -19.84
N GLU A 142 9.18 4.00 -19.57
CA GLU A 142 10.53 3.77 -19.13
C GLU A 142 10.57 3.33 -17.67
N ASP A 143 11.60 2.59 -17.31
CA ASP A 143 11.91 2.27 -15.93
C ASP A 143 12.10 3.57 -15.15
N PHE A 144 11.81 3.53 -13.86
CA PHE A 144 11.84 4.72 -13.02
C PHE A 144 12.79 4.58 -11.85
N SER A 145 13.34 5.69 -11.43
CA SER A 145 14.07 5.86 -10.18
C SER A 145 13.29 6.77 -9.24
N ILE A 146 13.38 6.51 -7.94
CA ILE A 146 12.79 7.36 -6.90
C ILE A 146 13.88 8.22 -6.25
N GLY A 147 15.11 7.75 -6.32
CA GLY A 147 16.24 8.25 -5.56
C GLY A 147 16.19 7.74 -4.10
N LEU A 148 17.23 8.02 -3.35
CA LEU A 148 17.29 7.71 -1.94
C LEU A 148 16.26 8.56 -1.19
N VAL A 149 15.50 7.94 -0.30
CA VAL A 149 14.45 8.61 0.47
C VAL A 149 15.09 9.36 1.68
N GLY A 150 16.18 10.06 1.44
CA GLY A 150 16.88 11.00 2.29
C GLY A 150 16.64 10.88 3.79
N GLU A 151 16.06 11.90 4.40
CA GLU A 151 15.72 11.95 5.84
C GLU A 151 14.37 11.33 6.19
N ALA A 152 13.82 10.44 5.35
CA ALA A 152 12.59 9.73 5.70
C ALA A 152 12.77 8.91 6.99
N LYS A 153 11.73 8.93 7.81
CA LYS A 153 11.64 8.09 9.00
C LYS A 153 10.87 6.83 8.62
N PHE A 154 11.39 5.71 9.04
CA PHE A 154 10.75 4.41 8.84
C PHE A 154 10.36 3.81 10.20
N GLU A 155 9.33 2.98 10.17
CA GLU A 155 9.00 2.09 11.25
C GLU A 155 9.71 0.73 11.03
N GLN A 156 9.45 -0.25 11.85
CA GLN A 156 10.04 -1.60 11.78
C GLN A 156 9.77 -2.29 10.44
N ARG A 157 8.66 -1.91 9.78
CA ARG A 157 8.23 -2.38 8.47
C ARG A 157 8.12 -1.21 7.50
N ALA A 158 8.68 -1.35 6.31
CA ALA A 158 8.62 -0.32 5.27
C ALA A 158 8.09 -0.85 3.93
N ASN A 159 7.31 -0.03 3.25
CA ASN A 159 6.86 -0.34 1.90
C ASN A 159 7.95 0.05 0.89
N LEU A 160 8.49 -0.91 0.17
CA LEU A 160 9.47 -0.72 -0.90
C LEU A 160 8.76 -0.76 -2.26
N LYS A 161 8.67 0.37 -2.94
CA LYS A 161 8.07 0.44 -4.28
C LYS A 161 9.04 -0.15 -5.30
N ILE A 162 8.63 -1.25 -5.96
CA ILE A 162 9.43 -1.95 -6.97
C ILE A 162 8.88 -1.78 -8.38
N GLN A 163 7.57 -1.54 -8.52
CA GLN A 163 6.86 -1.56 -9.79
C GLN A 163 5.71 -0.54 -9.79
N ASP A 164 5.35 0.00 -10.94
CA ASP A 164 4.20 0.90 -11.12
C ASP A 164 3.49 0.64 -12.45
N GLY A 165 2.21 1.04 -12.53
CA GLY A 165 1.39 0.83 -13.71
C GLY A 165 1.01 -0.62 -13.97
N CYS A 166 0.21 -0.88 -15.02
CA CYS A 166 -0.28 -2.23 -15.34
C CYS A 166 -0.68 -2.37 -16.81
N ASP A 167 -0.37 -3.53 -17.40
CA ASP A 167 -0.71 -3.88 -18.78
C ASP A 167 -1.92 -4.81 -18.92
N PHE A 168 -2.57 -5.18 -17.82
CA PHE A 168 -3.68 -6.14 -17.88
C PHE A 168 -4.97 -5.54 -18.43
N MET A 169 -5.17 -4.24 -18.31
CA MET A 169 -6.32 -3.52 -18.87
C MET A 169 -7.67 -4.16 -18.51
N CYS A 170 -7.84 -4.59 -17.26
CA CYS A 170 -9.11 -5.11 -16.76
C CYS A 170 -10.24 -4.11 -17.03
N SER A 171 -11.45 -4.61 -17.38
CA SER A 171 -12.52 -3.76 -17.90
C SER A 171 -13.07 -2.72 -16.92
N PHE A 172 -12.81 -2.88 -15.62
CA PHE A 172 -13.24 -1.97 -14.55
C PHE A 172 -12.13 -1.04 -14.04
N CYS A 173 -10.87 -1.29 -14.44
CA CYS A 173 -9.72 -0.72 -13.75
C CYS A 173 -9.29 0.62 -14.35
N ILE A 174 -9.20 1.64 -13.49
CA ILE A 174 -8.72 2.98 -13.84
C ILE A 174 -7.19 3.11 -13.71
N ILE A 175 -6.52 2.15 -13.11
CA ILE A 175 -5.09 2.24 -12.78
C ILE A 175 -4.18 2.43 -14.00
N PRO A 176 -4.37 1.74 -15.14
CA PRO A 176 -3.56 2.00 -16.33
C PRO A 176 -3.62 3.44 -16.84
N PHE A 177 -4.73 4.14 -16.57
CA PHE A 177 -4.90 5.55 -16.92
C PHE A 177 -4.29 6.49 -15.86
N ALA A 178 -4.33 6.08 -14.59
CA ALA A 178 -3.82 6.87 -13.48
C ALA A 178 -2.30 6.71 -13.28
N ARG A 179 -1.74 5.53 -13.59
CA ARG A 179 -0.34 5.17 -13.31
C ARG A 179 0.45 4.72 -14.54
N GLY A 180 -0.19 4.71 -15.69
CA GLY A 180 0.44 4.29 -16.94
C GLY A 180 0.54 2.77 -17.09
N ARG A 181 1.36 2.35 -18.05
CA ARG A 181 1.69 0.96 -18.32
C ARG A 181 2.65 0.42 -17.28
N ALA A 182 2.83 -0.91 -17.26
CA ALA A 182 3.77 -1.55 -16.35
C ALA A 182 5.20 -1.02 -16.56
N ARG A 183 5.84 -0.61 -15.47
CA ARG A 183 7.21 -0.09 -15.39
C ARG A 183 7.87 -0.64 -14.14
N SER A 184 9.14 -0.89 -14.21
CA SER A 184 9.93 -1.38 -13.09
C SER A 184 10.79 -0.27 -12.49
N ARG A 185 11.10 -0.37 -11.21
CA ARG A 185 12.11 0.45 -10.60
C ARG A 185 13.50 -0.08 -10.98
N GLU A 186 14.41 0.81 -11.34
CA GLU A 186 15.76 0.42 -11.66
C GLU A 186 16.42 -0.35 -10.53
N TRP A 187 17.12 -1.44 -10.87
CA TRP A 187 17.70 -2.34 -9.88
C TRP A 187 18.66 -1.67 -8.92
N THR A 188 19.56 -0.83 -9.44
CA THR A 188 20.56 -0.13 -8.63
C THR A 188 19.93 0.85 -7.64
N ASP A 189 18.91 1.59 -8.07
CA ASP A 189 18.14 2.52 -7.26
C ASP A 189 17.31 1.75 -6.20
N LEU A 190 16.66 0.66 -6.59
CA LEU A 190 15.91 -0.21 -5.69
C LEU A 190 16.78 -0.77 -4.56
N LEU A 191 17.95 -1.32 -4.92
CA LEU A 191 18.87 -1.94 -3.98
C LEU A 191 19.47 -0.92 -3.00
N ALA A 192 19.81 0.27 -3.50
CA ALA A 192 20.35 1.35 -2.68
C ALA A 192 19.32 1.82 -1.63
N ASP A 193 18.06 1.98 -2.02
CA ASP A 193 16.97 2.39 -1.12
C ASP A 193 16.68 1.29 -0.09
N ALA A 194 16.63 0.01 -0.50
CA ALA A 194 16.45 -1.11 0.42
C ALA A 194 17.56 -1.15 1.49
N ARG A 195 18.83 -1.00 1.10
CA ARG A 195 19.96 -0.90 2.04
C ARG A 195 19.83 0.28 2.99
N GLN A 196 19.43 1.44 2.47
CA GLN A 196 19.22 2.63 3.32
C GLN A 196 18.12 2.41 4.34
N MET A 197 17.00 1.78 3.95
CA MET A 197 15.91 1.44 4.87
C MET A 197 16.40 0.50 5.99
N ILE A 198 17.13 -0.56 5.63
CA ILE A 198 17.69 -1.53 6.59
C ILE A 198 18.68 -0.83 7.53
N ASN A 199 19.58 0.00 7.03
CA ASN A 199 20.53 0.76 7.84
C ASN A 199 19.84 1.75 8.81
N LYS A 200 18.60 2.16 8.52
CA LYS A 200 17.74 2.95 9.41
C LYS A 200 16.91 2.12 10.38
N GLY A 201 17.14 0.81 10.45
CA GLY A 201 16.51 -0.10 11.39
C GLY A 201 15.26 -0.81 10.87
N VAL A 202 14.94 -0.72 9.58
CA VAL A 202 13.85 -1.50 9.00
C VAL A 202 14.25 -2.97 8.94
N ARG A 203 13.42 -3.85 9.50
CA ARG A 203 13.63 -5.30 9.55
C ARG A 203 12.72 -6.07 8.59
N GLU A 204 11.58 -5.51 8.21
CA GLU A 204 10.67 -6.10 7.20
C GLU A 204 10.47 -5.13 6.02
N LEU A 205 10.81 -5.58 4.81
CA LEU A 205 10.46 -4.89 3.56
C LEU A 205 9.18 -5.49 2.97
N VAL A 206 8.22 -4.63 2.68
CA VAL A 206 6.97 -5.01 2.00
C VAL A 206 7.03 -4.52 0.56
N LEU A 207 7.22 -5.45 -0.38
CA LEU A 207 7.26 -5.15 -1.80
C LEU A 207 5.93 -4.59 -2.28
N THR A 208 5.98 -3.45 -2.95
CA THR A 208 4.79 -2.67 -3.27
C THR A 208 4.80 -2.25 -4.75
N GLY A 209 3.67 -2.46 -5.41
CA GLY A 209 3.45 -2.13 -6.82
C GLY A 209 1.99 -2.34 -7.20
N VAL A 210 1.71 -2.32 -8.49
CA VAL A 210 0.38 -2.62 -9.06
C VAL A 210 0.28 -4.09 -9.48
N ASN A 211 1.29 -4.62 -10.17
CA ASN A 211 1.43 -6.03 -10.52
C ASN A 211 2.89 -6.44 -10.37
N LEU A 212 3.25 -6.88 -9.19
CA LEU A 212 4.64 -7.12 -8.78
C LEU A 212 5.37 -8.13 -9.66
N GLY A 213 4.67 -9.20 -10.07
CA GLY A 213 5.26 -10.27 -10.87
C GLY A 213 5.68 -9.85 -12.29
N THR A 214 5.33 -8.61 -12.71
CA THR A 214 5.80 -8.04 -13.99
C THR A 214 7.11 -7.26 -13.86
N TYR A 215 7.76 -7.30 -12.68
CA TYR A 215 9.04 -6.63 -12.48
C TYR A 215 10.10 -7.17 -13.44
N GLN A 216 10.77 -6.25 -14.13
CA GLN A 216 11.91 -6.57 -14.97
C GLN A 216 12.79 -5.33 -15.14
N SER A 217 14.02 -5.35 -14.64
CA SER A 217 14.97 -4.25 -14.77
C SER A 217 16.41 -4.74 -14.79
N GLY A 218 17.22 -4.21 -15.68
CA GLY A 218 18.64 -4.56 -15.78
C GLY A 218 18.89 -6.06 -16.02
N GLY A 219 18.01 -6.75 -16.76
CA GLY A 219 18.09 -8.19 -17.02
C GLY A 219 17.63 -9.07 -15.84
N ARG A 220 17.09 -8.50 -14.77
CA ARG A 220 16.55 -9.22 -13.61
C ARG A 220 15.04 -9.22 -13.65
N ASP A 221 14.45 -10.41 -13.57
CA ASP A 221 13.02 -10.62 -13.37
C ASP A 221 12.61 -10.52 -11.88
N PHE A 222 11.34 -10.80 -11.60
CA PHE A 222 10.80 -10.75 -10.25
C PHE A 222 11.50 -11.73 -9.29
N LEU A 223 11.85 -12.95 -9.76
CA LEU A 223 12.54 -13.95 -8.95
C LEU A 223 13.97 -13.52 -8.61
N ALA A 224 14.74 -13.08 -9.60
CA ALA A 224 16.09 -12.57 -9.40
C ALA A 224 16.11 -11.33 -8.49
N MET A 225 15.07 -10.50 -8.53
CA MET A 225 14.93 -9.36 -7.62
C MET A 225 14.66 -9.82 -6.18
N ILE A 226 13.79 -10.83 -5.96
CA ILE A 226 13.57 -11.44 -4.63
C ILE A 226 14.88 -11.98 -4.08
N ASP A 227 15.64 -12.76 -4.87
CA ASP A 227 16.89 -13.34 -4.44
C ASP A 227 17.90 -12.25 -4.04
N GLY A 228 18.08 -11.24 -4.90
CA GLY A 228 19.03 -10.17 -4.60
C GLY A 228 18.66 -9.28 -3.40
N LEU A 229 17.38 -9.10 -3.11
CA LEU A 229 16.95 -8.42 -1.88
C LEU A 229 17.14 -9.32 -0.65
N SER A 230 16.96 -10.64 -0.80
CA SER A 230 17.10 -11.59 0.29
C SER A 230 18.55 -11.75 0.79
N GLU A 231 19.53 -11.37 -0.03
CA GLU A 231 20.96 -11.35 0.32
C GLU A 231 21.38 -10.11 1.13
N LEU A 232 20.47 -9.15 1.36
CA LEU A 232 20.79 -7.94 2.12
C LEU A 232 20.98 -8.26 3.60
N GLU A 233 22.16 -7.99 4.12
CA GLU A 233 22.46 -8.13 5.54
C GLU A 233 21.54 -7.22 6.38
N GLY A 234 20.97 -7.76 7.45
CA GLY A 234 20.04 -7.07 8.33
C GLY A 234 18.57 -7.11 7.89
N LEU A 235 18.24 -7.73 6.74
CA LEU A 235 16.86 -7.98 6.35
C LEU A 235 16.37 -9.30 6.93
N ASP A 236 15.43 -9.23 7.86
CA ASP A 236 14.85 -10.42 8.48
C ASP A 236 13.65 -10.97 7.73
N ARG A 237 12.87 -10.07 7.11
CA ARG A 237 11.59 -10.43 6.51
C ARG A 237 11.36 -9.65 5.21
N LEU A 238 10.99 -10.39 4.17
CA LEU A 238 10.57 -9.86 2.87
C LEU A 238 9.14 -10.31 2.60
N ARG A 239 8.25 -9.39 2.27
CA ARG A 239 6.84 -9.72 2.07
C ARG A 239 6.34 -9.19 0.73
N ILE A 240 5.69 -10.06 -0.04
CA ILE A 240 4.99 -9.68 -1.26
C ILE A 240 3.63 -9.08 -0.85
N SER A 241 3.26 -7.89 -1.37
CA SER A 241 1.93 -7.33 -1.12
C SER A 241 0.86 -8.01 -1.99
N SER A 242 0.46 -7.42 -3.10
CA SER A 242 -0.51 -8.03 -4.02
C SER A 242 0.18 -8.43 -5.31
N ILE A 243 -0.13 -9.64 -5.80
CA ILE A 243 0.46 -10.16 -7.02
C ILE A 243 -0.59 -10.94 -7.82
N GLU A 244 -0.63 -10.74 -9.13
CA GLU A 244 -1.58 -11.42 -10.01
C GLU A 244 -1.21 -12.90 -10.17
N PRO A 245 -2.18 -13.82 -10.12
CA PRO A 245 -1.92 -15.27 -10.09
C PRO A 245 -1.07 -15.76 -11.27
N THR A 246 -1.30 -15.19 -12.46
CA THR A 246 -0.58 -15.57 -13.69
C THR A 246 0.85 -15.02 -13.78
N THR A 247 1.30 -14.26 -12.78
CA THR A 247 2.64 -13.66 -12.74
C THR A 247 3.47 -14.11 -11.53
N ILE A 248 2.98 -15.10 -10.78
CA ILE A 248 3.71 -15.68 -9.64
C ILE A 248 4.58 -16.84 -10.15
N PRO A 249 5.91 -16.73 -10.13
CA PRO A 249 6.77 -17.87 -10.44
C PRO A 249 6.71 -18.90 -9.29
N GLU A 250 6.47 -20.17 -9.61
CA GLU A 250 6.37 -21.23 -8.59
C GLU A 250 7.70 -21.55 -7.91
N GLU A 251 8.80 -21.10 -8.50
CA GLU A 251 10.14 -21.14 -7.91
C GLU A 251 10.25 -20.32 -6.61
N LEU A 252 9.26 -19.47 -6.30
CA LEU A 252 9.14 -18.81 -4.99
C LEU A 252 8.74 -19.79 -3.88
N PHE A 253 8.05 -20.89 -4.17
CA PHE A 253 7.50 -21.80 -3.16
C PHE A 253 8.58 -22.40 -2.25
N PRO A 254 9.71 -22.93 -2.76
CA PRO A 254 10.80 -23.38 -1.90
C PRO A 254 11.36 -22.31 -0.97
N ARG A 255 11.45 -21.05 -1.45
CA ARG A 255 11.91 -19.91 -0.65
C ARG A 255 10.94 -19.55 0.47
N MET A 256 9.64 -19.59 0.17
CA MET A 256 8.60 -19.35 1.16
C MET A 256 8.44 -20.48 2.16
N ALA A 257 8.83 -21.71 1.80
CA ALA A 257 8.81 -22.88 2.67
C ALA A 257 10.02 -22.96 3.60
N ASP A 258 11.14 -22.34 3.25
CA ASP A 258 12.35 -22.32 4.07
C ASP A 258 12.23 -21.24 5.16
N SER A 259 12.14 -21.68 6.42
CA SER A 259 12.05 -20.79 7.59
C SER A 259 13.28 -19.89 7.81
N LYS A 260 14.41 -20.18 7.14
CA LYS A 260 15.63 -19.38 7.18
C LYS A 260 15.65 -18.30 6.08
N HIS A 261 14.84 -18.46 5.04
CA HIS A 261 14.74 -17.48 3.97
C HIS A 261 13.89 -16.29 4.43
N PRO A 262 14.26 -15.02 4.12
CA PRO A 262 13.48 -13.87 4.56
C PRO A 262 12.11 -13.73 3.87
N LEU A 263 11.84 -14.45 2.77
CA LEU A 263 10.55 -14.39 2.07
C LEU A 263 9.46 -15.09 2.89
N MET A 264 8.47 -14.32 3.31
CA MET A 264 7.42 -14.77 4.22
C MET A 264 6.33 -15.60 3.54
N PRO A 265 5.75 -16.64 4.23
CA PRO A 265 4.69 -17.52 3.72
C PRO A 265 3.32 -16.81 3.70
N TYR A 266 3.22 -15.79 2.88
CA TYR A 266 2.03 -14.97 2.70
C TYR A 266 1.87 -14.57 1.24
N LEU A 267 0.70 -14.78 0.69
CA LEU A 267 0.31 -14.33 -0.64
C LEU A 267 -1.00 -13.55 -0.58
N HIS A 268 -1.08 -12.44 -1.28
CA HIS A 268 -2.33 -11.76 -1.57
C HIS A 268 -2.59 -11.82 -3.06
N VAL A 269 -3.54 -12.69 -3.45
CA VAL A 269 -3.82 -13.02 -4.85
C VAL A 269 -5.25 -12.60 -5.19
N PRO A 270 -5.45 -11.50 -5.93
CA PRO A 270 -6.78 -10.99 -6.26
C PRO A 270 -7.56 -11.94 -7.16
N MET A 271 -8.56 -12.64 -6.63
CA MET A 271 -9.47 -13.48 -7.40
C MET A 271 -10.49 -12.67 -8.20
N GLN A 272 -10.92 -11.53 -7.66
CA GLN A 272 -11.92 -10.59 -8.18
C GLN A 272 -13.35 -11.16 -8.22
N ALA A 273 -13.58 -12.35 -8.78
CA ALA A 273 -14.86 -13.06 -8.80
C ALA A 273 -14.65 -14.58 -8.79
N GLY A 274 -15.56 -15.32 -8.22
CA GLY A 274 -15.56 -16.79 -8.21
C GLY A 274 -16.46 -17.39 -9.29
N CYS A 275 -16.59 -16.75 -10.44
CA CYS A 275 -17.41 -17.18 -11.57
C CYS A 275 -16.72 -16.80 -12.89
N ASP A 276 -16.46 -17.78 -13.76
CA ASP A 276 -15.74 -17.56 -15.04
C ASP A 276 -16.45 -16.59 -15.97
N ARG A 277 -17.79 -16.59 -15.98
CA ARG A 277 -18.57 -15.62 -16.75
C ARG A 277 -18.22 -14.18 -16.35
N THR A 278 -18.13 -13.92 -15.04
CA THR A 278 -17.77 -12.61 -14.51
C THR A 278 -16.29 -12.30 -14.74
N LEU A 279 -15.38 -13.24 -14.52
CA LEU A 279 -13.93 -13.09 -14.79
C LEU A 279 -13.68 -12.73 -16.26
N LYS A 280 -14.35 -13.40 -17.20
CA LYS A 280 -14.26 -13.10 -18.64
C LYS A 280 -14.74 -11.67 -18.95
N ARG A 281 -15.87 -11.24 -18.36
CA ARG A 281 -16.38 -9.86 -18.50
C ARG A 281 -15.43 -8.82 -17.89
N MET A 282 -14.78 -9.17 -16.79
CA MET A 282 -13.73 -8.37 -16.16
C MET A 282 -12.44 -8.33 -16.99
N LYS A 283 -12.31 -9.12 -18.05
CA LYS A 283 -11.10 -9.32 -18.86
C LYS A 283 -9.93 -9.83 -18.00
N ARG A 284 -10.22 -10.79 -17.11
CA ARG A 284 -9.16 -11.49 -16.36
C ARG A 284 -8.43 -12.47 -17.28
N ARG A 285 -7.16 -12.71 -16.97
CA ARG A 285 -6.27 -13.57 -17.78
C ARG A 285 -6.13 -14.98 -17.19
N TYR A 286 -7.10 -15.40 -16.43
CA TYR A 286 -7.19 -16.70 -15.79
C TYR A 286 -8.66 -17.09 -15.63
N ASP A 287 -8.91 -18.36 -15.47
CA ASP A 287 -10.19 -18.95 -15.08
C ASP A 287 -10.11 -19.60 -13.68
N LEU A 288 -11.21 -20.18 -13.23
CA LEU A 288 -11.29 -20.79 -11.90
C LEU A 288 -10.47 -22.08 -11.80
N GLU A 289 -10.34 -22.85 -12.89
CA GLU A 289 -9.56 -24.09 -12.92
C GLU A 289 -8.07 -23.79 -12.74
N GLU A 290 -7.54 -22.81 -13.48
CA GLU A 290 -6.16 -22.35 -13.37
C GLU A 290 -5.84 -21.83 -11.96
N MET A 291 -6.78 -21.06 -11.36
CA MET A 291 -6.62 -20.54 -10.00
C MET A 291 -6.64 -21.66 -8.95
N ASP A 292 -7.59 -22.58 -9.04
CA ASP A 292 -7.70 -23.72 -8.11
C ASP A 292 -6.45 -24.59 -8.18
N ALA A 293 -5.97 -24.89 -9.39
CA ALA A 293 -4.73 -25.62 -9.61
C ALA A 293 -3.52 -24.91 -8.98
N PHE A 294 -3.40 -23.58 -9.15
CA PHE A 294 -2.34 -22.79 -8.53
C PHE A 294 -2.43 -22.85 -7.00
N PHE A 295 -3.60 -22.62 -6.41
CA PHE A 295 -3.75 -22.63 -4.95
C PHE A 295 -3.48 -23.99 -4.33
N LYS A 296 -3.89 -25.09 -4.99
CA LYS A 296 -3.57 -26.46 -4.56
C LYS A 296 -2.06 -26.69 -4.51
N ARG A 297 -1.33 -26.26 -5.55
CA ARG A 297 0.14 -26.35 -5.55
C ARG A 297 0.79 -25.47 -4.48
N ALA A 298 0.34 -24.23 -4.33
CA ALA A 298 0.89 -23.32 -3.34
C ALA A 298 0.70 -23.85 -1.90
N THR A 299 -0.52 -24.31 -1.56
CA THR A 299 -0.81 -24.82 -0.21
C THR A 299 -0.13 -26.16 0.08
N ALA A 300 0.11 -27.00 -0.93
CA ALA A 300 0.83 -28.25 -0.78
C ALA A 300 2.34 -28.06 -0.55
N ASN A 301 2.92 -26.98 -1.10
CA ASN A 301 4.36 -26.76 -1.07
C ASN A 301 4.81 -25.72 -0.02
N ILE A 302 3.92 -24.84 0.45
CA ILE A 302 4.28 -23.79 1.42
C ILE A 302 3.57 -24.06 2.75
N PRO A 303 4.30 -24.51 3.78
CA PRO A 303 3.72 -24.73 5.11
C PRO A 303 3.14 -23.45 5.72
N ASN A 304 1.99 -23.55 6.36
CA ASN A 304 1.30 -22.45 7.04
C ASN A 304 1.02 -21.21 6.15
N LEU A 305 0.92 -21.38 4.84
CA LEU A 305 0.65 -20.30 3.91
C LEU A 305 -0.66 -19.58 4.27
N CYS A 306 -0.59 -18.26 4.40
CA CYS A 306 -1.78 -17.41 4.46
C CYS A 306 -2.07 -16.84 3.07
N ILE A 307 -3.29 -17.07 2.58
CA ILE A 307 -3.75 -16.53 1.30
C ILE A 307 -4.86 -15.52 1.55
N GLY A 308 -4.56 -14.24 1.28
CA GLY A 308 -5.56 -13.19 1.16
C GLY A 308 -6.03 -13.03 -0.28
N THR A 309 -7.25 -12.53 -0.47
CA THR A 309 -7.78 -12.24 -1.82
C THR A 309 -8.59 -10.95 -1.86
N ASP A 310 -8.80 -10.43 -3.06
CA ASP A 310 -9.75 -9.35 -3.34
C ASP A 310 -10.96 -9.91 -4.07
N LEU A 311 -12.16 -9.49 -3.67
CA LEU A 311 -13.43 -9.84 -4.30
C LEU A 311 -14.24 -8.58 -4.60
N MET A 312 -14.75 -8.50 -5.81
CA MET A 312 -15.61 -7.40 -6.26
C MET A 312 -17.04 -7.91 -6.46
N VAL A 313 -18.01 -7.22 -5.86
CA VAL A 313 -19.43 -7.55 -6.00
C VAL A 313 -20.18 -6.47 -6.78
N GLY A 314 -21.22 -6.89 -7.48
CA GLY A 314 -22.08 -6.00 -8.25
C GLY A 314 -21.41 -5.46 -9.51
N PHE A 315 -20.49 -6.24 -10.08
CA PHE A 315 -19.95 -5.97 -11.41
C PHE A 315 -21.07 -6.00 -12.46
N PRO A 316 -21.04 -5.15 -13.51
CA PRO A 316 -22.09 -5.14 -14.53
C PRO A 316 -22.40 -6.53 -15.10
N GLY A 317 -23.67 -6.91 -15.07
CA GLY A 317 -24.18 -8.22 -15.51
C GLY A 317 -23.93 -9.37 -14.55
N GLU A 318 -23.46 -9.15 -13.33
CA GLU A 318 -23.38 -10.17 -12.29
C GLU A 318 -24.80 -10.57 -11.84
N THR A 319 -25.20 -11.83 -12.08
CA THR A 319 -26.49 -12.37 -11.65
C THR A 319 -26.45 -12.84 -10.19
N GLU A 320 -27.60 -13.31 -9.65
CA GLU A 320 -27.61 -13.94 -8.31
C GLU A 320 -26.86 -15.27 -8.32
N GLU A 321 -26.93 -16.03 -9.43
CA GLU A 321 -26.19 -17.29 -9.60
C GLU A 321 -24.68 -17.04 -9.65
N ASP A 322 -24.20 -16.00 -10.35
CA ASP A 322 -22.78 -15.64 -10.38
C ASP A 322 -22.28 -15.25 -9.00
N PHE A 323 -23.09 -14.49 -8.25
CA PHE A 323 -22.77 -14.08 -6.90
C PHE A 323 -22.76 -15.28 -5.94
N ALA A 324 -23.76 -16.18 -6.03
CA ALA A 324 -23.79 -17.41 -5.24
C ALA A 324 -22.55 -18.26 -5.50
N LYS A 325 -22.18 -18.44 -6.78
CA LYS A 325 -20.96 -19.16 -7.17
C LYS A 325 -19.71 -18.51 -6.62
N THR A 326 -19.63 -17.16 -6.61
CA THR A 326 -18.51 -16.45 -6.01
C THR A 326 -18.40 -16.72 -4.51
N CYS A 327 -19.53 -16.78 -3.79
CA CYS A 327 -19.55 -17.13 -2.37
C CYS A 327 -19.07 -18.56 -2.12
N GLU A 328 -19.56 -19.54 -2.89
CA GLU A 328 -19.14 -20.95 -2.81
C GLU A 328 -17.62 -21.06 -3.05
N THR A 329 -17.13 -20.54 -4.18
CA THR A 329 -15.71 -20.61 -4.55
C THR A 329 -14.81 -19.96 -3.47
N PHE A 330 -15.28 -18.87 -2.83
CA PHE A 330 -14.54 -18.26 -1.74
C PHE A 330 -14.55 -19.12 -0.46
N VAL A 331 -15.68 -19.70 -0.11
CA VAL A 331 -15.82 -20.55 1.09
C VAL A 331 -14.99 -21.81 0.95
N ASP A 332 -15.07 -22.49 -0.20
CA ASP A 332 -14.38 -23.76 -0.46
C ASP A 332 -12.87 -23.56 -0.72
N GLY A 333 -12.47 -22.39 -1.18
CA GLY A 333 -11.08 -22.07 -1.48
C GLY A 333 -10.21 -21.88 -0.25
N PRO A 334 -8.87 -21.93 -0.38
CA PRO A 334 -7.91 -21.88 0.72
C PRO A 334 -7.63 -20.47 1.24
N PHE A 335 -8.60 -19.58 1.14
CA PHE A 335 -8.45 -18.19 1.55
C PHE A 335 -8.60 -18.02 3.06
N SER A 336 -7.68 -17.28 3.66
CA SER A 336 -7.75 -16.89 5.07
C SER A 336 -8.68 -15.69 5.28
N TYR A 337 -8.79 -14.81 4.28
CA TYR A 337 -9.67 -13.62 4.30
C TYR A 337 -9.83 -13.03 2.90
N SER A 338 -10.78 -12.13 2.74
CA SER A 338 -10.87 -11.28 1.53
C SER A 338 -11.06 -9.80 1.87
N HIS A 339 -10.57 -8.94 0.99
CA HIS A 339 -11.05 -7.56 0.89
C HIS A 339 -12.22 -7.52 -0.10
N VAL A 340 -13.37 -7.08 0.38
CA VAL A 340 -14.59 -7.02 -0.42
C VAL A 340 -14.82 -5.62 -0.93
N PHE A 341 -14.79 -5.44 -2.23
CA PHE A 341 -15.05 -4.20 -2.94
C PHE A 341 -16.44 -4.21 -3.57
N THR A 342 -17.15 -3.13 -3.41
CA THR A 342 -18.34 -2.86 -4.21
C THR A 342 -17.90 -2.24 -5.51
N TYR A 343 -18.36 -2.78 -6.66
CA TYR A 343 -18.06 -2.18 -7.95
C TYR A 343 -18.41 -0.70 -7.97
N SER A 344 -17.47 0.11 -8.39
CA SER A 344 -17.60 1.56 -8.54
C SER A 344 -17.36 1.94 -10.01
N GLU A 345 -18.31 2.59 -10.61
CA GLU A 345 -18.21 3.05 -12.00
C GLU A 345 -17.08 4.07 -12.13
N ARG A 346 -16.13 3.77 -13.03
CA ARG A 346 -15.02 4.69 -13.31
C ARG A 346 -15.12 5.17 -14.75
N GLU A 347 -15.31 6.45 -14.92
CA GLU A 347 -15.42 7.07 -16.25
C GLU A 347 -14.23 6.66 -17.13
N GLY A 348 -14.49 6.38 -18.40
CA GLY A 348 -13.50 5.93 -19.37
C GLY A 348 -13.26 4.41 -19.37
N THR A 349 -13.69 3.66 -18.35
CA THR A 349 -13.55 2.21 -18.32
C THR A 349 -14.64 1.51 -19.14
N PRO A 350 -14.35 0.34 -19.77
CA PRO A 350 -15.36 -0.43 -20.49
C PRO A 350 -16.56 -0.84 -19.62
N ALA A 351 -16.34 -1.24 -18.37
CA ALA A 351 -17.39 -1.65 -17.45
C ALA A 351 -18.36 -0.52 -17.09
N ALA A 352 -17.91 0.73 -17.04
CA ALA A 352 -18.78 1.87 -16.77
C ALA A 352 -19.77 2.15 -17.93
N LYS A 353 -19.45 1.70 -19.16
CA LYS A 353 -20.29 1.87 -20.35
C LYS A 353 -21.31 0.74 -20.51
N SER A 354 -21.28 -0.26 -19.65
CA SER A 354 -22.20 -1.41 -19.74
C SER A 354 -23.62 -1.00 -19.32
N SER A 355 -24.61 -1.43 -20.06
CA SER A 355 -26.02 -1.10 -19.80
C SER A 355 -26.65 -1.95 -18.68
N ASP A 356 -26.04 -3.08 -18.33
CA ASP A 356 -26.51 -4.05 -17.34
C ASP A 356 -25.91 -3.82 -15.94
N GLN A 357 -25.90 -2.58 -15.50
CA GLN A 357 -25.43 -2.17 -14.18
C GLN A 357 -26.26 -2.80 -13.07
N VAL A 358 -25.60 -3.39 -12.08
CA VAL A 358 -26.27 -3.93 -10.88
C VAL A 358 -26.72 -2.77 -9.98
N PRO A 359 -27.98 -2.74 -9.52
CA PRO A 359 -28.45 -1.68 -8.62
C PRO A 359 -27.62 -1.57 -7.35
N MET A 360 -27.42 -0.34 -6.85
CA MET A 360 -26.58 -0.07 -5.67
C MET A 360 -27.04 -0.81 -4.42
N GLU A 361 -28.34 -1.01 -4.25
CA GLU A 361 -28.89 -1.76 -3.13
C GLU A 361 -28.45 -3.23 -3.15
N GLN A 362 -28.48 -3.87 -4.32
CA GLN A 362 -27.96 -5.23 -4.49
C GLN A 362 -26.46 -5.31 -4.25
N ARG A 363 -25.69 -4.33 -4.78
CA ARG A 363 -24.23 -4.26 -4.52
C ARG A 363 -23.95 -4.21 -3.01
N ARG A 364 -24.69 -3.38 -2.25
CA ARG A 364 -24.53 -3.25 -0.79
C ARG A 364 -24.90 -4.55 -0.07
N ARG A 365 -26.02 -5.19 -0.45
CA ARG A 365 -26.45 -6.47 0.11
C ARG A 365 -25.41 -7.57 -0.10
N ARG A 366 -24.90 -7.71 -1.33
CA ARG A 366 -23.86 -8.68 -1.70
C ARG A 366 -22.56 -8.39 -0.95
N SER A 367 -22.15 -7.15 -0.88
CA SER A 367 -20.96 -6.73 -0.12
C SER A 367 -21.06 -7.07 1.37
N ALA A 368 -22.19 -6.78 2.00
CA ALA A 368 -22.41 -7.11 3.40
C ALA A 368 -22.39 -8.63 3.65
N HIS A 369 -22.95 -9.44 2.73
CA HIS A 369 -22.94 -10.89 2.83
C HIS A 369 -21.53 -11.46 2.72
N LEU A 370 -20.78 -11.07 1.69
CA LEU A 370 -19.44 -11.59 1.45
C LEU A 370 -18.43 -11.13 2.53
N ARG A 371 -18.62 -9.94 3.10
CA ARG A 371 -17.82 -9.49 4.27
C ARG A 371 -18.04 -10.36 5.50
N ARG A 372 -19.27 -10.85 5.74
CA ARG A 372 -19.52 -11.81 6.84
C ARG A 372 -18.80 -13.14 6.59
N LEU A 373 -18.85 -13.67 5.36
CA LEU A 373 -18.09 -14.86 5.01
C LEU A 373 -16.59 -14.67 5.19
N SER A 374 -16.06 -13.52 4.78
CA SER A 374 -14.65 -13.18 4.98
C SER A 374 -14.27 -13.09 6.46
N SER A 375 -15.16 -12.55 7.30
CA SER A 375 -14.94 -12.48 8.76
C SER A 375 -14.94 -13.86 9.39
N SER A 376 -15.82 -14.77 8.93
CA SER A 376 -15.83 -16.18 9.39
C SER A 376 -14.53 -16.86 9.02
N LYS A 377 -14.12 -16.83 7.75
CA LYS A 377 -12.85 -17.43 7.30
C LYS A 377 -11.62 -16.88 8.06
N ARG A 378 -11.62 -15.58 8.34
CA ARG A 378 -10.55 -14.98 9.16
C ARG A 378 -10.56 -15.53 10.58
N MET A 379 -11.73 -15.67 11.18
CA MET A 379 -11.85 -16.26 12.52
C MET A 379 -11.38 -17.71 12.54
N ASP A 380 -11.76 -18.51 11.52
CA ASP A 380 -11.30 -19.89 11.38
C ASP A 380 -9.78 -19.97 11.25
N PHE A 381 -9.19 -19.07 10.44
CA PHE A 381 -7.72 -18.94 10.31
C PHE A 381 -7.07 -18.59 11.65
N HIS A 382 -7.62 -17.63 12.39
CA HIS A 382 -7.12 -17.23 13.70
C HIS A 382 -7.19 -18.38 14.69
N THR A 383 -8.37 -19.02 14.83
CA THR A 383 -8.60 -20.16 15.75
C THR A 383 -7.70 -21.35 15.41
N GLY A 384 -7.45 -21.63 14.14
CA GLY A 384 -6.55 -22.69 13.69
C GLY A 384 -5.09 -22.48 14.11
N HIS A 385 -4.75 -21.31 14.64
CA HIS A 385 -3.40 -21.02 15.14
C HIS A 385 -3.30 -21.00 16.67
N GLU A 386 -4.40 -21.12 17.43
CA GLU A 386 -4.36 -21.16 18.88
C GLU A 386 -3.44 -22.30 19.40
N GLY A 387 -2.63 -21.98 20.40
CA GLY A 387 -1.66 -22.89 21.00
C GLY A 387 -0.34 -23.04 20.23
N ARG A 388 -0.23 -22.53 19.00
CA ARG A 388 1.00 -22.63 18.19
C ARG A 388 2.04 -21.60 18.65
N GLU A 389 3.30 -22.00 18.53
CA GLU A 389 4.45 -21.12 18.71
C GLU A 389 4.84 -20.52 17.36
N MET A 390 4.97 -19.19 17.32
CA MET A 390 5.19 -18.45 16.07
C MET A 390 6.16 -17.29 16.28
N ARG A 391 6.95 -17.03 15.24
CA ARG A 391 7.86 -15.89 15.17
C ARG A 391 7.11 -14.62 14.79
N VAL A 392 7.41 -13.50 15.45
CA VAL A 392 6.82 -12.19 15.19
C VAL A 392 7.88 -11.09 15.14
N LEU A 393 7.59 -10.01 14.42
CA LEU A 393 8.31 -8.73 14.54
C LEU A 393 7.46 -7.80 15.40
N LEU A 394 7.96 -7.41 16.57
CA LEU A 394 7.26 -6.52 17.49
C LEU A 394 7.33 -5.09 16.96
N GLU A 395 6.16 -4.49 16.74
CA GLU A 395 6.02 -3.09 16.31
C GLU A 395 5.98 -2.17 17.55
N ASN A 396 5.92 -0.85 17.31
CA ASN A 396 5.82 0.12 18.40
C ASN A 396 4.62 -0.19 19.31
N PRO A 397 4.77 -0.10 20.63
CA PRO A 397 3.69 -0.39 21.56
C PRO A 397 2.58 0.68 21.46
N LYS A 398 1.35 0.21 21.57
CA LYS A 398 0.16 1.06 21.60
C LYS A 398 -0.84 0.48 22.60
N ASP A 399 -1.44 1.35 23.42
CA ASP A 399 -2.46 0.96 24.40
C ASP A 399 -2.03 -0.21 25.32
N GLY A 400 -0.76 -0.17 25.80
CA GLY A 400 -0.20 -1.18 26.70
C GLY A 400 0.08 -2.53 26.04
N SER A 401 0.18 -2.60 24.71
CA SER A 401 0.49 -3.83 23.99
C SER A 401 1.39 -3.55 22.79
N TYR A 402 2.25 -4.53 22.44
CA TYR A 402 2.86 -4.60 21.14
C TYR A 402 1.83 -5.18 20.14
N PHE A 403 1.71 -4.57 19.00
CA PHE A 403 1.08 -5.19 17.86
C PHE A 403 2.17 -5.81 17.00
N ALA A 404 1.90 -6.99 16.44
CA ALA A 404 2.87 -7.69 15.62
C ALA A 404 2.15 -8.51 14.55
N TYR A 405 2.93 -8.95 13.57
CA TYR A 405 2.47 -9.93 12.59
C TYR A 405 3.41 -11.13 12.60
N THR A 406 2.84 -12.32 12.58
CA THR A 406 3.60 -13.55 12.38
C THR A 406 4.18 -13.62 10.97
N ASP A 407 5.02 -14.61 10.69
CA ASP A 407 5.58 -14.82 9.35
C ASP A 407 4.47 -14.99 8.31
N ASN A 408 3.39 -15.72 8.63
CA ASN A 408 2.23 -15.91 7.75
C ASN A 408 1.14 -14.83 7.90
N TYR A 409 1.48 -13.65 8.40
CA TYR A 409 0.61 -12.47 8.46
C TYR A 409 -0.56 -12.56 9.45
N LEU A 410 -0.56 -13.49 10.40
CA LEU A 410 -1.50 -13.48 11.52
C LEU A 410 -1.20 -12.25 12.40
N LYS A 411 -2.20 -11.41 12.64
CA LYS A 411 -2.06 -10.26 13.52
C LYS A 411 -2.17 -10.69 14.97
N VAL A 412 -1.22 -10.29 15.78
CA VAL A 412 -1.20 -10.62 17.20
C VAL A 412 -1.08 -9.38 18.07
N ARG A 413 -1.61 -9.46 19.28
CA ARG A 413 -1.48 -8.49 20.35
C ARG A 413 -0.76 -9.12 21.52
N VAL A 414 0.41 -8.59 21.85
CA VAL A 414 1.29 -9.08 22.93
C VAL A 414 1.32 -8.04 24.04
N PRO A 415 1.04 -8.37 25.30
CA PRO A 415 1.17 -7.43 26.42
C PRO A 415 2.58 -6.83 26.50
N VAL A 416 2.69 -5.52 26.83
CA VAL A 416 3.99 -4.85 27.02
C VAL A 416 4.58 -5.26 28.37
N SER A 417 5.22 -6.43 28.39
CA SER A 417 6.04 -6.90 29.51
C SER A 417 6.97 -7.99 29.00
N PRO A 418 8.28 -7.75 28.97
CA PRO A 418 9.02 -6.53 29.34
C PRO A 418 8.88 -5.39 28.32
N GLN A 419 9.27 -4.17 28.69
CA GLN A 419 9.33 -2.99 27.82
C GLN A 419 10.62 -2.96 27.00
N GLY A 420 10.64 -2.17 25.90
CA GLY A 420 11.84 -1.95 25.08
C GLY A 420 12.14 -3.09 24.10
N LEU A 421 11.11 -3.85 23.72
CA LEU A 421 11.23 -4.93 22.76
C LEU A 421 10.75 -4.55 21.34
N GLU A 422 10.37 -3.28 21.13
CA GLU A 422 10.06 -2.80 19.79
C GLU A 422 11.22 -3.05 18.83
N ASN A 423 10.89 -3.40 17.61
CA ASN A 423 11.85 -3.76 16.56
C ASN A 423 12.66 -5.05 16.83
N ARG A 424 12.15 -5.96 17.67
CA ARG A 424 12.74 -7.28 17.93
C ARG A 424 11.95 -8.38 17.24
N ILE A 425 12.68 -9.38 16.75
CA ILE A 425 12.09 -10.67 16.45
C ILE A 425 11.90 -11.42 17.76
N ALA A 426 10.71 -11.96 17.95
CA ALA A 426 10.34 -12.67 19.17
C ALA A 426 9.55 -13.93 18.85
N GLN A 427 9.54 -14.87 19.81
CA GLN A 427 8.71 -16.05 19.79
C GLN A 427 7.51 -15.84 20.71
N VAL A 428 6.33 -16.10 20.16
CA VAL A 428 5.08 -15.99 20.91
C VAL A 428 4.27 -17.27 20.80
N ARG A 429 3.55 -17.60 21.87
CA ARG A 429 2.51 -18.62 21.84
C ARG A 429 1.18 -17.95 21.57
N ILE A 430 0.50 -18.38 20.51
CA ILE A 430 -0.81 -17.84 20.12
C ILE A 430 -1.85 -18.29 21.14
N GLY A 431 -2.54 -17.35 21.72
CA GLY A 431 -3.65 -17.54 22.65
C GLY A 431 -4.99 -17.38 21.97
N GLN A 432 -5.95 -16.81 22.70
CA GLN A 432 -7.32 -16.65 22.27
C GLN A 432 -7.45 -15.83 20.98
N ALA A 433 -8.21 -16.35 20.02
CA ALA A 433 -8.56 -15.70 18.76
C ALA A 433 -9.70 -14.69 18.91
N PHE A 434 -9.56 -13.57 18.20
CA PHE A 434 -10.58 -12.54 18.01
C PHE A 434 -10.69 -12.21 16.51
N PRO A 435 -11.78 -11.56 16.06
CA PRO A 435 -11.96 -11.25 14.64
C PRO A 435 -10.83 -10.43 14.02
N GLU A 436 -10.19 -9.55 14.78
CA GLU A 436 -9.18 -8.59 14.28
C GLU A 436 -7.74 -8.97 14.64
N TYR A 437 -7.52 -9.84 15.63
CA TYR A 437 -6.20 -10.27 16.12
C TYR A 437 -6.33 -11.53 17.00
N CYS A 438 -5.19 -12.16 17.29
CA CYS A 438 -5.09 -13.13 18.39
C CYS A 438 -4.34 -12.50 19.56
N LEU A 439 -4.69 -12.84 20.80
CA LEU A 439 -3.80 -12.62 21.91
C LEU A 439 -2.58 -13.51 21.75
N ALA A 440 -1.43 -13.09 22.25
CA ALA A 440 -0.25 -13.92 22.24
C ALA A 440 0.59 -13.66 23.50
N GLU A 441 1.22 -14.72 23.98
CA GLU A 441 2.14 -14.69 25.11
C GLU A 441 3.58 -14.74 24.60
N LEU A 442 4.40 -13.79 25.06
CA LEU A 442 5.82 -13.71 24.74
C LEU A 442 6.60 -14.70 25.63
N PHE A 443 7.47 -15.51 25.05
CA PHE A 443 8.28 -16.44 25.84
C PHE A 443 9.77 -16.44 25.48
N ASP A 444 10.15 -15.89 24.30
CA ASP A 444 11.55 -15.74 23.89
C ASP A 444 11.72 -14.56 22.93
N TRP A 445 12.88 -13.92 22.94
CA TRP A 445 13.21 -12.81 22.04
C TRP A 445 14.72 -12.65 21.88
N GLU A 446 15.12 -12.01 20.76
CA GLU A 446 16.51 -11.69 20.50
C GLU A 446 17.11 -10.79 21.60
N SER A 447 18.24 -11.21 22.14
CA SER A 447 19.07 -10.37 23.03
C SER A 447 19.57 -9.15 22.28
N SER A 448 19.81 -8.07 23.01
CA SER A 448 20.34 -6.79 22.47
C SER A 448 21.73 -6.96 21.92
#